data_16b724c33054c2eee55a17d5c5cea932
#
_entry.id   16b724c33054c2eee55a17d5c5cea932
#
_cell.length_a   1.000
_cell.length_b   1.000
_cell.length_c   1.000
_cell.angle_alpha   90.00
_cell.angle_beta   90.00
_cell.angle_gamma   90.00
#
_symmetry.space_group_name_H-M   'P 1'
#
loop_
_entity.id
_entity.type
_entity.pdbx_description
1 polymer ?
#
loop_
_entity_poly.entity_id
_entity_poly.type
_entity_poly.pdbx_seq_one_letter_code
_entity_poly.pdbx_strand_id
1 'polypeptide(L)'
;MCIRDSMTTTHPAFKDNHSYKYNLKKNYEDVIAPARTFGYVKDLARLNSVNLANGASNENCIPLDDYKTTIPKRFPNEMIRHKVLDVIGDFYLLGHPFIGKIECKDSGHKTNNMAIKYMMDNGLYLSLIHI
;
A
#
# COMPACT_ATOMS: atom_id res chain seq x y z
N MET A 1 10.61 -10.05 -11.17
CA MET A 1 10.61 -9.51 -9.81
C MET A 1 10.13 -10.59 -8.85
N CYS A 2 10.85 -10.85 -7.80
CA CYS A 2 10.48 -11.87 -6.81
C CYS A 2 10.42 -11.20 -5.45
N ILE A 3 9.25 -10.67 -5.09
CA ILE A 3 9.01 -10.03 -3.80
C ILE A 3 8.08 -10.94 -3.00
N ARG A 4 8.46 -11.25 -1.78
CA ARG A 4 7.56 -11.77 -0.77
C ARG A 4 7.30 -10.64 0.22
N ASP A 5 6.11 -10.10 0.19
CA ASP A 5 5.72 -9.02 1.07
C ASP A 5 4.87 -9.56 2.21
N SER A 6 5.15 -9.11 3.41
CA SER A 6 4.23 -9.26 4.53
C SER A 6 3.92 -7.89 5.11
N MET A 7 2.64 -7.59 5.15
CA MET A 7 2.10 -6.37 5.74
C MET A 7 1.38 -6.73 7.04
N THR A 8 1.72 -6.04 8.11
CA THR A 8 0.97 -6.07 9.36
C THR A 8 0.54 -4.67 9.76
N THR A 9 -0.59 -4.56 10.42
CA THR A 9 -1.09 -3.27 10.91
C THR A 9 -1.80 -3.43 12.24
N THR A 10 -1.66 -2.43 13.10
CA THR A 10 -2.38 -2.29 14.37
C THR A 10 -3.57 -1.34 14.28
N HIS A 11 -3.77 -0.73 13.12
CA HIS A 11 -4.80 0.28 12.92
C HIS A 11 -6.22 -0.29 13.10
N PRO A 12 -7.10 0.36 13.91
CA PRO A 12 -8.43 -0.17 14.27
C PRO A 12 -9.36 -0.46 13.09
N ALA A 13 -9.23 0.22 11.97
CA ALA A 13 -10.03 -0.03 10.76
C ALA A 13 -9.79 -1.41 10.13
N PHE A 14 -8.73 -2.11 10.53
CA PHE A 14 -8.35 -3.43 10.01
C PHE A 14 -8.71 -4.59 10.95
N LYS A 15 -9.75 -4.44 11.78
CA LYS A 15 -10.11 -5.33 12.90
C LYS A 15 -9.99 -6.84 12.63
N ASP A 16 -10.29 -7.27 11.40
CA ASP A 16 -10.31 -8.69 11.04
C ASP A 16 -9.16 -9.10 10.12
N ASN A 17 -8.25 -8.18 9.76
CA ASN A 17 -7.25 -8.41 8.72
C ASN A 17 -5.93 -7.68 9.04
N HIS A 18 -5.33 -8.02 10.17
CA HIS A 18 -4.11 -7.37 10.65
C HIS A 18 -2.85 -7.79 9.90
N SER A 19 -2.89 -8.84 9.09
CA SER A 19 -1.73 -9.29 8.34
C SER A 19 -2.11 -9.84 6.97
N TYR A 20 -1.23 -9.61 5.99
CA TYR A 20 -1.35 -10.17 4.66
C TYR A 20 0.03 -10.48 4.09
N LYS A 21 0.18 -11.68 3.52
CA LYS A 21 1.41 -12.11 2.85
C LYS A 21 1.13 -12.24 1.36
N TYR A 22 1.96 -11.64 0.55
CA TYR A 22 1.83 -11.66 -0.89
C TYR A 22 3.14 -12.05 -1.59
N ASN A 23 3.02 -12.72 -2.73
CA ASN A 23 4.13 -13.04 -3.61
C ASN A 23 3.81 -12.51 -5.01
N LEU A 24 4.60 -11.57 -5.49
CA LEU A 24 4.43 -10.91 -6.80
C LEU A 24 4.44 -11.85 -8.02
N LYS A 25 4.82 -13.11 -7.85
CA LYS A 25 4.69 -14.12 -8.91
C LYS A 25 3.24 -14.60 -9.11
N LYS A 26 2.30 -14.18 -8.25
CA LYS A 26 0.91 -14.67 -8.25
C LYS A 26 -0.04 -13.51 -8.58
N ASN A 27 -0.78 -13.65 -9.69
CA ASN A 27 -2.03 -12.95 -10.02
C ASN A 27 -2.17 -11.52 -9.43
N TYR A 28 -1.15 -10.66 -9.66
CA TYR A 28 -1.16 -9.29 -9.19
C TYR A 28 -2.42 -8.54 -9.65
N GLU A 29 -2.79 -8.75 -10.92
CA GLU A 29 -3.92 -8.09 -11.57
C GLU A 29 -5.26 -8.42 -10.89
N ASP A 30 -5.40 -9.64 -10.39
CA ASP A 30 -6.66 -10.10 -9.80
C ASP A 30 -6.76 -9.86 -8.30
N VAL A 31 -5.62 -9.86 -7.58
CA VAL A 31 -5.65 -9.92 -6.11
C VAL A 31 -5.07 -8.69 -5.41
N ILE A 32 -4.28 -7.87 -6.09
CA ILE A 32 -3.67 -6.65 -5.53
C ILE A 32 -4.15 -5.39 -6.25
N ALA A 33 -4.02 -5.35 -7.58
CA ALA A 33 -4.33 -4.15 -8.36
C ALA A 33 -5.75 -3.62 -8.16
N PRO A 34 -6.80 -4.46 -7.97
CA PRO A 34 -8.16 -3.96 -7.77
C PRO A 34 -8.42 -3.42 -6.35
N ALA A 35 -7.48 -3.52 -5.41
CA ALA A 35 -7.67 -3.07 -4.04
C ALA A 35 -7.69 -1.53 -3.97
N ARG A 36 -8.82 -0.96 -3.56
CA ARG A 36 -9.01 0.48 -3.42
C ARG A 36 -8.32 1.03 -2.18
N THR A 37 -7.90 2.30 -2.27
CA THR A 37 -7.48 3.06 -1.09
C THR A 37 -8.64 3.28 -0.13
N PHE A 38 -8.37 3.87 1.02
CA PHE A 38 -9.40 4.17 2.02
C PHE A 38 -9.09 5.49 2.71
N GLY A 39 -10.13 6.15 3.18
CA GLY A 39 -9.99 7.43 3.87
C GLY A 39 -11.22 7.74 4.72
N TYR A 40 -11.05 8.59 5.73
CA TYR A 40 -12.14 9.00 6.60
C TYR A 40 -13.03 10.04 5.94
N VAL A 41 -14.34 9.81 5.98
CA VAL A 41 -15.34 10.76 5.47
C VAL A 41 -15.20 12.13 6.14
N LYS A 42 -14.93 12.16 7.44
CA LYS A 42 -14.73 13.41 8.21
C LYS A 42 -13.54 14.26 7.72
N ASP A 43 -12.55 13.66 7.07
CA ASP A 43 -11.39 14.38 6.55
C ASP A 43 -11.62 14.94 5.13
N LEU A 44 -12.69 14.49 4.44
CA LEU A 44 -12.93 14.82 3.04
C LEU A 44 -13.11 16.32 2.81
N ALA A 45 -13.92 16.97 3.66
CA ALA A 45 -14.15 18.42 3.55
C ALA A 45 -12.84 19.22 3.69
N ARG A 46 -11.99 18.82 4.64
CA ARG A 46 -10.66 19.43 4.85
C ARG A 46 -9.72 19.18 3.68
N LEU A 47 -9.71 17.97 3.14
CA LEU A 47 -8.87 17.63 1.99
C LEU A 47 -9.32 18.41 0.74
N ASN A 48 -10.62 18.49 0.49
CA ASN A 48 -11.17 19.24 -0.64
C ASN A 48 -10.87 20.74 -0.54
N SER A 49 -10.86 21.33 0.67
CA SER A 49 -10.54 22.74 0.86
C SER A 49 -9.10 23.11 0.45
N VAL A 50 -8.21 22.13 0.37
CA VAL A 50 -6.81 22.27 -0.10
C VAL A 50 -6.57 21.60 -1.46
N ASN A 51 -7.63 21.37 -2.24
CA ASN A 51 -7.61 20.73 -3.55
C ASN A 51 -7.03 19.30 -3.54
N LEU A 52 -7.13 18.58 -2.43
CA LEU A 52 -6.80 17.16 -2.33
C LEU A 52 -8.06 16.30 -2.38
N ALA A 53 -7.89 15.04 -2.74
CA ALA A 53 -8.96 14.04 -2.85
C ALA A 53 -10.09 14.38 -3.84
N ASN A 54 -9.92 15.34 -4.75
CA ASN A 54 -10.94 15.72 -5.75
C ASN A 54 -11.30 14.57 -6.72
N GLY A 55 -10.39 13.62 -6.90
CA GLY A 55 -10.61 12.41 -7.72
C GLY A 55 -11.15 11.22 -6.93
N ALA A 56 -11.41 11.36 -5.63
CA ALA A 56 -11.91 10.26 -4.81
C ALA A 56 -13.35 9.89 -5.20
N SER A 57 -13.58 8.61 -5.42
CA SER A 57 -14.89 8.04 -5.73
C SER A 57 -15.02 6.64 -5.11
N ASN A 58 -16.20 6.08 -5.08
CA ASN A 58 -16.39 4.70 -4.61
C ASN A 58 -15.67 3.65 -5.47
N GLU A 59 -15.24 4.02 -6.68
CA GLU A 59 -14.49 3.12 -7.56
C GLU A 59 -13.00 3.02 -7.18
N ASN A 60 -12.44 4.02 -6.53
CA ASN A 60 -11.02 4.06 -6.18
C ASN A 60 -10.71 4.24 -4.69
N CYS A 61 -11.72 4.58 -3.89
CA CYS A 61 -11.56 4.84 -2.45
C CYS A 61 -12.71 4.24 -1.64
N ILE A 62 -12.39 3.61 -0.52
CA ILE A 62 -13.36 3.11 0.46
C ILE A 62 -13.54 4.18 1.53
N PRO A 63 -14.72 4.81 1.63
CA PRO A 63 -15.00 5.76 2.69
C PRO A 63 -15.14 5.03 4.04
N LEU A 64 -14.49 5.57 5.07
CA LEU A 64 -14.60 5.09 6.44
C LEU A 64 -15.40 6.07 7.28
N ASP A 65 -16.42 5.55 7.96
CA ASP A 65 -17.12 6.26 9.04
C ASP A 65 -16.70 5.63 10.37
N ASP A 66 -16.04 6.41 11.20
CA ASP A 66 -15.21 5.94 12.32
C ASP A 66 -14.22 4.87 11.85
N TYR A 67 -14.46 3.61 12.09
CA TYR A 67 -13.59 2.51 11.64
C TYR A 67 -14.35 1.48 10.78
N LYS A 68 -15.53 1.88 10.27
CA LYS A 68 -16.37 1.01 9.46
C LYS A 68 -16.36 1.47 8.01
N THR A 69 -16.34 0.53 7.09
CA THR A 69 -16.52 0.84 5.67
C THR A 69 -17.98 1.16 5.41
N THR A 70 -18.24 2.24 4.67
CA THR A 70 -19.61 2.67 4.33
C THR A 70 -20.14 2.01 3.06
N ILE A 71 -19.26 1.34 2.31
CA ILE A 71 -19.58 0.61 1.08
C ILE A 71 -19.03 -0.81 1.12
N PRO A 72 -19.56 -1.74 0.31
CA PRO A 72 -19.01 -3.09 0.21
C PRO A 72 -17.56 -3.09 -0.24
N LYS A 73 -16.77 -3.96 0.37
CA LYS A 73 -15.38 -4.22 -0.03
C LYS A 73 -15.34 -5.20 -1.21
N ARG A 74 -14.40 -5.03 -2.13
CA ARG A 74 -14.10 -5.99 -3.21
C ARG A 74 -13.49 -7.29 -2.67
N PHE A 75 -12.73 -7.17 -1.57
CA PHE A 75 -12.13 -8.29 -0.86
C PHE A 75 -12.37 -8.13 0.65
N PRO A 76 -12.52 -9.21 1.42
CA PRO A 76 -12.63 -9.11 2.88
C PRO A 76 -11.49 -8.30 3.52
N ASN A 77 -10.28 -8.44 2.97
CA ASN A 77 -9.05 -7.78 3.41
C ASN A 77 -8.54 -6.71 2.43
N GLU A 78 -9.44 -5.97 1.78
CA GLU A 78 -9.11 -5.03 0.70
C GLU A 78 -8.11 -3.95 1.15
N MET A 79 -8.33 -3.35 2.31
CA MET A 79 -7.48 -2.25 2.79
C MET A 79 -6.01 -2.68 3.02
N ILE A 80 -5.76 -3.88 3.56
CA ILE A 80 -4.39 -4.35 3.74
C ILE A 80 -3.75 -4.78 2.41
N ARG A 81 -4.55 -5.25 1.44
CA ARG A 81 -4.06 -5.47 0.07
C ARG A 81 -3.63 -4.17 -0.59
N HIS A 82 -4.39 -3.10 -0.38
CA HIS A 82 -4.00 -1.77 -0.85
C HIS A 82 -2.68 -1.30 -0.22
N LYS A 83 -2.45 -1.58 1.05
CA LYS A 83 -1.14 -1.31 1.69
C LYS A 83 0.01 -2.07 1.03
N VAL A 84 -0.22 -3.28 0.57
CA VAL A 84 0.79 -4.03 -0.22
C VAL A 84 0.99 -3.36 -1.58
N LEU A 85 -0.09 -2.89 -2.23
CA LEU A 85 0.00 -2.12 -3.48
C LEU A 85 0.86 -0.86 -3.30
N ASP A 86 0.65 -0.10 -2.20
CA ASP A 86 1.45 1.08 -1.87
C ASP A 86 2.95 0.75 -1.79
N VAL A 87 3.31 -0.32 -1.06
CA VAL A 87 4.71 -0.77 -0.93
C VAL A 87 5.29 -1.15 -2.29
N ILE A 88 4.56 -1.91 -3.10
CA ILE A 88 5.01 -2.29 -4.44
C ILE A 88 5.28 -1.05 -5.28
N GLY A 89 4.35 -0.09 -5.30
CA GLY A 89 4.48 1.15 -6.05
C GLY A 89 5.65 2.01 -5.57
N ASP A 90 5.78 2.19 -4.26
CA ASP A 90 6.86 3.00 -3.68
C ASP A 90 8.24 2.39 -3.99
N PHE A 91 8.41 1.07 -3.87
CA PHE A 91 9.68 0.41 -4.17
C PHE A 91 10.06 0.45 -5.66
N TYR A 92 9.13 0.72 -6.56
CA TYR A 92 9.46 0.99 -7.97
C TYR A 92 10.27 2.28 -8.16
N LEU A 93 10.25 3.21 -7.18
CA LEU A 93 11.07 4.42 -7.19
C LEU A 93 12.58 4.14 -7.13
N LEU A 94 12.99 2.92 -6.78
CA LEU A 94 14.38 2.47 -6.94
C LEU A 94 14.86 2.49 -8.40
N GLY A 95 13.94 2.56 -9.37
CA GLY A 95 14.26 2.55 -10.79
C GLY A 95 14.67 1.18 -11.35
N HIS A 96 14.69 0.15 -10.52
CA HIS A 96 15.10 -1.20 -10.87
C HIS A 96 14.16 -2.24 -10.28
N PRO A 97 14.00 -3.42 -10.94
CA PRO A 97 13.26 -4.52 -10.34
C PRO A 97 13.91 -4.95 -9.01
N PHE A 98 13.10 -5.04 -7.99
CA PHE A 98 13.55 -5.49 -6.67
C PHE A 98 13.37 -7.01 -6.53
N ILE A 99 14.40 -7.68 -5.99
CA ILE A 99 14.34 -9.09 -5.61
C ILE A 99 14.65 -9.17 -4.12
N GLY A 100 13.67 -9.57 -3.34
CA GLY A 100 13.86 -9.63 -1.89
C GLY A 100 12.59 -9.97 -1.13
N LYS A 101 12.66 -9.79 0.17
CA LYS A 101 11.55 -9.91 1.11
C LYS A 101 11.38 -8.57 1.81
N ILE A 102 10.15 -8.05 1.81
CA ILE A 102 9.80 -6.84 2.52
C ILE A 102 8.84 -7.21 3.64
N GLU A 103 9.14 -6.80 4.84
CA GLU A 103 8.26 -6.91 5.99
C GLU A 103 7.89 -5.50 6.47
N CYS A 104 6.61 -5.17 6.45
CA CYS A 104 6.11 -3.88 6.83
C CYS A 104 5.18 -3.98 8.02
N LYS A 105 5.34 -3.06 8.97
CA LYS A 105 4.42 -2.89 10.08
C LYS A 105 3.97 -1.43 10.12
N ASP A 106 2.65 -1.21 10.06
CA ASP A 106 2.02 0.12 10.10
C ASP A 106 2.65 1.13 9.10
N SER A 107 3.12 0.65 7.95
CA SER A 107 3.82 1.47 6.96
C SER A 107 2.87 2.34 6.13
N GLY A 108 3.44 3.36 5.52
CA GLY A 108 2.79 4.25 4.56
C GLY A 108 3.83 4.88 3.66
N HIS A 109 3.42 5.65 2.65
CA HIS A 109 4.30 6.25 1.65
C HIS A 109 5.51 6.97 2.25
N LYS A 110 5.32 7.74 3.33
CA LYS A 110 6.43 8.44 4.00
C LYS A 110 7.50 7.47 4.51
N THR A 111 7.10 6.44 5.24
CA THR A 111 8.04 5.45 5.81
C THR A 111 8.67 4.59 4.72
N ASN A 112 7.91 4.21 3.70
CA ASN A 112 8.41 3.47 2.55
C ASN A 112 9.49 4.27 1.81
N ASN A 113 9.22 5.55 1.52
CA ASN A 113 10.17 6.42 0.85
C ASN A 113 11.43 6.70 1.68
N MET A 114 11.29 6.84 3.01
CA MET A 114 12.44 6.96 3.91
C MET A 114 13.31 5.69 3.88
N ALA A 115 12.70 4.50 3.89
CA ALA A 115 13.42 3.24 3.79
C ALA A 115 14.16 3.11 2.46
N ILE A 116 13.49 3.44 1.34
CA ILE A 116 14.09 3.43 0.00
C ILE A 116 15.28 4.39 -0.07
N LYS A 117 15.09 5.63 0.40
CA LYS A 117 16.18 6.61 0.44
C LYS A 117 17.36 6.11 1.28
N TYR A 118 17.10 5.56 2.46
CA TYR A 118 18.12 5.01 3.32
C TYR A 118 18.90 3.87 2.63
N MET A 119 18.20 2.97 1.93
CA MET A 119 18.83 1.90 1.14
C MET A 119 19.74 2.46 0.06
N MET A 120 19.28 3.48 -0.67
CA MET A 120 20.06 4.12 -1.74
C MET A 120 21.30 4.82 -1.19
N ASP A 121 21.14 5.65 -0.15
CA ASP A 121 22.21 6.44 0.44
C ASP A 121 23.33 5.57 1.05
N ASN A 122 23.00 4.35 1.49
CA ASN A 122 23.95 3.43 2.14
C ASN A 122 24.35 2.22 1.26
N GLY A 123 23.92 2.20 0.00
CA GLY A 123 24.27 1.11 -0.92
C GLY A 123 23.79 -0.28 -0.45
N LEU A 124 22.65 -0.35 0.23
CA LEU A 124 22.13 -1.58 0.85
C LEU A 124 21.41 -2.50 -0.14
N TYR A 125 21.73 -2.41 -1.41
CA TYR A 125 21.19 -3.27 -2.47
C TYR A 125 22.29 -3.63 -3.47
N LEU A 126 22.16 -4.79 -4.10
CA LEU A 126 23.04 -5.21 -5.20
C LEU A 126 22.31 -4.91 -6.52
N SER A 127 22.93 -4.11 -7.37
CA SER A 127 22.49 -3.96 -8.75
C SER A 127 23.02 -5.14 -9.56
N LEU A 128 22.11 -5.90 -10.17
CA LEU A 128 22.45 -7.02 -11.07
C LEU A 128 22.44 -6.58 -12.54
N ILE A 129 22.58 -5.29 -12.80
CA ILE A 129 22.71 -4.79 -14.17
C ILE A 129 24.14 -5.08 -14.63
N HIS A 130 24.29 -6.05 -15.50
CA HIS A 130 25.52 -6.21 -16.26
C HIS A 130 25.54 -5.13 -17.34
N ILE A 131 26.50 -4.25 -17.25
CA ILE A 131 26.86 -3.30 -18.30
C ILE A 131 27.59 -4.08 -19.41
#